data_a23da3763d5aeae28d049cbdf265bcbb
#
_entry.id   a23da3763d5aeae28d049cbdf265bcbb
#
_cell.length_a   1.000
_cell.length_b   1.000
_cell.length_c   1.000
_cell.angle_alpha   90.00
_cell.angle_beta   90.00
_cell.angle_gamma   90.00
#
_symmetry.space_group_name_H-M   'P 1'
#
loop_
_entity.id
_entity.type
_entity.pdbx_description
1 polymer ?
#
loop_
_entity_poly.entity_id
_entity_poly.type
_entity_poly.pdbx_seq_one_letter_code
_entity_poly.pdbx_strand_id
1 'polypeptide(L)'
;MTVPEPNQAPRTEPAIHRQTARVLPVGDDGRVLLLHGWDPHRPEDPFWFTVGGAADEGESLRDAGARELYEETRIAVNPERLGKPIAENVIEFSWGGHRIAQNQTFYAVAVGSVEVSLEGLDQWERATTDKYGWLSAEDLEAGERPAHPDIPDLIRKAVASVRAG
;
A
#
# COMPACT_ATOMS: atom_id res chain seq x y z
N MET A 1 13.15 -6.47 4.75
CA MET A 1 13.99 -6.72 3.55
C MET A 1 14.34 -5.39 2.91
N THR A 2 15.62 -5.15 2.68
CA THR A 2 16.09 -3.89 2.10
C THR A 2 16.06 -3.96 0.58
N VAL A 3 15.58 -2.89 -0.05
CA VAL A 3 15.68 -2.77 -1.51
C VAL A 3 17.13 -2.38 -1.84
N PRO A 4 17.79 -3.06 -2.79
CA PRO A 4 19.16 -2.73 -3.17
C PRO A 4 19.31 -1.33 -3.75
N GLU A 5 20.53 -0.84 -3.77
CA GLU A 5 20.81 0.49 -4.30
C GLU A 5 20.49 0.61 -5.80
N PRO A 6 19.95 1.77 -6.23
CA PRO A 6 19.43 1.93 -7.60
C PRO A 6 20.47 1.87 -8.70
N ASN A 7 21.75 2.02 -8.40
CA ASN A 7 22.79 2.08 -9.42
C ASN A 7 23.41 0.73 -9.79
N GLN A 8 22.90 -0.36 -9.22
CA GLN A 8 23.34 -1.69 -9.64
C GLN A 8 22.68 -2.07 -10.97
N ALA A 9 23.45 -2.70 -11.84
CA ALA A 9 22.94 -3.09 -13.15
C ALA A 9 21.79 -4.09 -13.02
N PRO A 10 20.76 -4.00 -13.87
CA PRO A 10 19.70 -4.99 -13.92
C PRO A 10 20.30 -6.37 -14.18
N ARG A 11 19.90 -7.34 -13.39
CA ARG A 11 20.42 -8.70 -13.50
C ARG A 11 19.30 -9.65 -13.88
N THR A 12 19.66 -10.74 -14.55
CA THR A 12 18.75 -11.86 -14.83
C THR A 12 18.54 -12.75 -13.61
N GLU A 13 18.99 -12.30 -12.46
CA GLU A 13 18.90 -13.04 -11.19
C GLU A 13 17.46 -13.11 -10.69
N PRO A 14 17.16 -14.04 -9.76
CA PRO A 14 15.85 -14.12 -9.14
C PRO A 14 15.44 -12.78 -8.55
N ALA A 15 14.15 -12.44 -8.67
CA ALA A 15 13.61 -11.23 -8.10
C ALA A 15 13.77 -11.23 -6.57
N ILE A 16 13.91 -10.04 -5.98
CA ILE A 16 13.85 -9.88 -4.52
C ILE A 16 12.44 -10.24 -4.08
N HIS A 17 12.32 -11.16 -3.14
CA HIS A 17 11.02 -11.62 -2.65
C HIS A 17 10.65 -10.91 -1.35
N ARG A 18 9.41 -10.39 -1.29
CA ARG A 18 8.90 -9.70 -0.11
C ARG A 18 7.52 -10.24 0.27
N GLN A 19 7.27 -10.31 1.59
CA GLN A 19 5.95 -10.56 2.14
C GLN A 19 5.42 -9.24 2.68
N THR A 20 4.33 -8.75 2.13
CA THR A 20 3.80 -7.44 2.52
C THR A 20 2.36 -7.53 2.99
N ALA A 21 2.04 -6.67 3.95
CA ALA A 21 0.68 -6.43 4.40
C ALA A 21 0.22 -5.10 3.84
N ARG A 22 -0.89 -5.10 3.13
CA ARG A 22 -1.50 -3.91 2.55
C ARG A 22 -2.81 -3.63 3.25
N VAL A 23 -3.05 -2.38 3.62
CA VAL A 23 -4.24 -2.00 4.37
C VAL A 23 -5.04 -0.98 3.55
N LEU A 24 -6.34 -1.24 3.43
CA LEU A 24 -7.28 -0.31 2.80
C LEU A 24 -8.18 0.28 3.88
N PRO A 25 -7.83 1.47 4.41
CA PRO A 25 -8.69 2.16 5.39
C PRO A 25 -9.92 2.71 4.68
N VAL A 26 -11.10 2.34 5.16
CA VAL A 26 -12.38 2.76 4.56
C VAL A 26 -13.00 3.85 5.42
N GLY A 27 -13.23 5.00 4.80
CA GLY A 27 -13.89 6.14 5.45
C GLY A 27 -15.41 6.02 5.44
N ASP A 28 -16.07 6.95 6.13
CA ASP A 28 -17.52 6.97 6.26
C ASP A 28 -18.27 7.07 4.93
N ASP A 29 -17.65 7.70 3.94
CA ASP A 29 -18.24 7.88 2.60
C ASP A 29 -17.96 6.73 1.65
N GLY A 30 -17.34 5.65 2.12
CA GLY A 30 -17.02 4.49 1.30
C GLY A 30 -15.81 4.69 0.38
N ARG A 31 -14.97 5.69 0.65
CA ARG A 31 -13.71 5.87 -0.05
C ARG A 31 -12.58 5.27 0.76
N VAL A 32 -11.51 4.92 0.07
CA VAL A 32 -10.34 4.28 0.66
C VAL A 32 -9.15 5.24 0.63
N LEU A 33 -8.39 5.26 1.72
CA LEU A 33 -7.17 6.06 1.80
C LEU A 33 -6.07 5.41 0.98
N LEU A 34 -5.53 6.17 0.06
CA LEU A 34 -4.38 5.78 -0.76
C LEU A 34 -3.29 6.85 -0.65
N LEU A 35 -2.08 6.45 -0.95
CA LEU A 35 -0.93 7.34 -1.04
C LEU A 35 -0.58 7.58 -2.50
N HIS A 36 -0.02 8.74 -2.78
CA HIS A 36 0.37 9.14 -4.13
C HIS A 36 1.88 9.36 -4.18
N GLY A 37 2.51 8.79 -5.18
CA GLY A 37 3.95 8.91 -5.33
C GLY A 37 4.44 8.34 -6.66
N TRP A 38 5.74 8.06 -6.73
CA TRP A 38 6.39 7.62 -7.97
C TRP A 38 7.61 6.76 -7.68
N ASP A 39 8.02 6.00 -8.69
CA ASP A 39 9.30 5.29 -8.68
C ASP A 39 10.41 6.34 -8.84
N PRO A 40 11.47 6.31 -8.01
CA PRO A 40 12.58 7.27 -8.13
C PRO A 40 13.22 7.31 -9.50
N HIS A 41 13.13 6.25 -10.30
CA HIS A 41 13.62 6.21 -11.69
C HIS A 41 12.60 6.72 -12.70
N ARG A 42 11.35 6.98 -12.28
CA ARG A 42 10.27 7.45 -13.16
C ARG A 42 9.40 8.50 -12.46
N PRO A 43 9.99 9.62 -12.03
CA PRO A 43 9.24 10.64 -11.29
C PRO A 43 8.13 11.31 -12.12
N GLU A 44 8.21 11.22 -13.45
CA GLU A 44 7.20 11.75 -14.36
C GLU A 44 5.94 10.88 -14.47
N ASP A 45 5.92 9.72 -13.80
CA ASP A 45 4.87 8.72 -13.94
C ASP A 45 4.25 8.37 -12.58
N PRO A 46 3.63 9.35 -11.90
CA PRO A 46 3.10 9.12 -10.55
C PRO A 46 1.88 8.21 -10.55
N PHE A 47 1.63 7.61 -9.40
CA PHE A 47 0.52 6.66 -9.25
C PHE A 47 0.01 6.65 -7.80
N TRP A 48 -1.21 6.12 -7.64
CA TRP A 48 -1.81 5.88 -6.34
C TRP A 48 -1.54 4.44 -5.91
N PHE A 49 -1.15 4.26 -4.65
CA PHE A 49 -0.83 2.95 -4.11
C PHE A 49 -1.41 2.77 -2.71
N THR A 50 -1.51 1.50 -2.31
CA THR A 50 -2.08 1.15 -1.01
C THR A 50 -1.08 1.37 0.12
N VAL A 51 -1.61 1.69 1.30
CA VAL A 51 -0.84 1.76 2.54
C VAL A 51 -0.32 0.36 2.89
N GLY A 52 0.88 0.27 3.41
CA GLY A 52 1.44 -0.99 3.85
C GLY A 52 2.91 -1.14 3.53
N GLY A 53 3.44 -2.30 3.86
CA GLY A 53 4.84 -2.59 3.63
C GLY A 53 5.22 -3.99 4.04
N ALA A 54 6.51 -4.29 4.00
CA ALA A 54 7.04 -5.60 4.30
C ALA A 54 6.93 -5.90 5.80
N ALA A 55 6.58 -7.15 6.10
CA ALA A 55 6.62 -7.65 7.47
C ALA A 55 8.07 -7.84 7.90
N ASP A 56 8.36 -7.48 9.15
CA ASP A 56 9.67 -7.75 9.75
C ASP A 56 9.78 -9.23 10.13
N GLU A 57 10.99 -9.70 10.33
CA GLU A 57 11.19 -11.08 10.75
C GLU A 57 10.45 -11.37 12.05
N GLY A 58 9.65 -12.44 12.05
CA GLY A 58 8.86 -12.83 13.22
C GLY A 58 7.58 -12.02 13.43
N GLU A 59 7.33 -11.03 12.60
CA GLU A 59 6.11 -10.20 12.69
C GLU A 59 4.98 -10.84 11.91
N SER A 60 3.77 -10.86 12.48
CA SER A 60 2.59 -11.29 11.72
C SER A 60 2.20 -10.25 10.69
N LEU A 61 1.50 -10.67 9.65
CA LEU A 61 1.04 -9.73 8.61
C LEU A 61 0.06 -8.69 9.17
N ARG A 62 -0.80 -9.06 10.11
CA ARG A 62 -1.71 -8.08 10.73
C ARG A 62 -0.95 -7.05 11.57
N ASP A 63 0.07 -7.49 12.32
CA ASP A 63 0.91 -6.58 13.07
C ASP A 63 1.67 -5.64 12.13
N ALA A 64 2.21 -6.18 11.04
CA ALA A 64 2.90 -5.39 10.03
C ALA A 64 1.95 -4.35 9.41
N GLY A 65 0.73 -4.77 9.06
CA GLY A 65 -0.27 -3.88 8.47
C GLY A 65 -0.64 -2.73 9.40
N ALA A 66 -0.90 -3.02 10.67
CA ALA A 66 -1.23 -2.00 11.66
C ALA A 66 -0.06 -1.06 11.92
N ARG A 67 1.15 -1.59 12.00
CA ARG A 67 2.37 -0.79 12.18
C ARG A 67 2.60 0.14 10.98
N GLU A 68 2.56 -0.39 9.77
CA GLU A 68 2.76 0.41 8.56
C GLU A 68 1.68 1.47 8.40
N LEU A 69 0.43 1.15 8.72
CA LEU A 69 -0.66 2.12 8.70
C LEU A 69 -0.34 3.31 9.61
N TYR A 70 0.12 3.03 10.83
CA TYR A 70 0.46 4.09 11.76
C TYR A 70 1.69 4.89 11.29
N GLU A 71 2.73 4.21 10.84
CA GLU A 71 3.95 4.87 10.36
C GLU A 71 3.66 5.78 9.17
N GLU A 72 2.83 5.34 8.24
CA GLU A 72 2.59 6.08 7.00
C GLU A 72 1.48 7.12 7.10
N THR A 73 0.51 6.94 7.98
CA THR A 73 -0.69 7.79 8.01
C THR A 73 -1.05 8.34 9.39
N ARG A 74 -0.43 7.83 10.45
CA ARG A 74 -0.78 8.11 11.85
C ARG A 74 -2.14 7.60 12.28
N ILE A 75 -2.78 6.77 11.48
CA ILE A 75 -4.02 6.10 11.90
C ILE A 75 -3.63 4.89 12.75
N ALA A 76 -4.10 4.88 14.00
CA ALA A 76 -3.84 3.79 14.94
C ALA A 76 -5.03 2.84 14.98
N VAL A 77 -4.78 1.57 14.68
CA VAL A 77 -5.78 0.51 14.83
C VAL A 77 -5.17 -0.67 15.56
N ASN A 78 -5.99 -1.37 16.35
CA ASN A 78 -5.57 -2.65 16.91
C ASN A 78 -5.43 -3.64 15.74
N PRO A 79 -4.32 -4.41 15.66
CA PRO A 79 -4.14 -5.39 14.58
C PRO A 79 -5.30 -6.38 14.40
N GLU A 80 -6.00 -6.72 15.48
CA GLU A 80 -7.16 -7.60 15.41
C GLU A 80 -8.30 -7.05 14.56
N ARG A 81 -8.41 -5.72 14.46
CA ARG A 81 -9.43 -5.08 13.62
C ARG A 81 -9.22 -5.29 12.13
N LEU A 82 -8.02 -5.67 11.72
CA LEU A 82 -7.76 -6.00 10.31
C LEU A 82 -8.47 -7.29 9.88
N GLY A 83 -8.77 -8.16 10.84
CA GLY A 83 -9.55 -9.37 10.57
C GLY A 83 -8.87 -10.32 9.61
N LYS A 84 -9.68 -10.97 8.78
CA LYS A 84 -9.17 -11.88 7.75
C LYS A 84 -8.79 -11.09 6.51
N PRO A 85 -7.79 -11.57 5.75
CA PRO A 85 -7.47 -10.94 4.46
C PRO A 85 -8.68 -10.91 3.53
N ILE A 86 -8.81 -9.81 2.79
CA ILE A 86 -9.85 -9.69 1.75
C ILE A 86 -9.36 -10.16 0.39
N ALA A 87 -8.06 -10.22 0.19
CA ALA A 87 -7.44 -10.66 -1.05
C ALA A 87 -5.95 -10.95 -0.83
N GLU A 88 -5.41 -11.75 -1.74
CA GLU A 88 -3.97 -12.01 -1.82
C GLU A 88 -3.59 -12.00 -3.29
N ASN A 89 -2.41 -11.50 -3.60
CA ASN A 89 -1.85 -11.60 -4.95
C ASN A 89 -0.33 -11.65 -4.89
N VAL A 90 0.26 -11.97 -6.03
CA VAL A 90 1.71 -11.88 -6.23
C VAL A 90 1.92 -10.93 -7.39
N ILE A 91 2.73 -9.92 -7.18
CA ILE A 91 3.08 -8.98 -8.25
C ILE A 91 4.59 -8.95 -8.43
N GLU A 92 5.01 -8.68 -9.66
CA GLU A 92 6.39 -8.39 -9.97
C GLU A 92 6.46 -6.99 -10.55
N PHE A 93 7.43 -6.21 -10.12
CA PHE A 93 7.62 -4.85 -10.60
C PHE A 93 9.08 -4.47 -10.51
N SER A 94 9.43 -3.38 -11.19
CA SER A 94 10.76 -2.79 -11.09
C SER A 94 10.70 -1.60 -10.15
N TRP A 95 11.69 -1.53 -9.28
CA TRP A 95 11.85 -0.40 -8.38
C TRP A 95 13.34 -0.11 -8.24
N GLY A 96 13.74 1.13 -8.54
CA GLY A 96 15.14 1.51 -8.48
C GLY A 96 16.04 0.65 -9.37
N GLY A 97 15.52 0.11 -10.49
CA GLY A 97 16.27 -0.74 -11.42
C GLY A 97 16.32 -2.21 -11.02
N HIS A 98 15.63 -2.61 -9.96
CA HIS A 98 15.61 -4.00 -9.48
C HIS A 98 14.25 -4.66 -9.73
N ARG A 99 14.29 -5.97 -10.00
CA ARG A 99 13.06 -6.78 -10.06
C ARG A 99 12.66 -7.17 -8.65
N ILE A 100 11.41 -6.89 -8.30
CA ILE A 100 10.85 -7.23 -7.00
C ILE A 100 9.65 -8.13 -7.24
N ALA A 101 9.62 -9.30 -6.57
CA ALA A 101 8.44 -10.17 -6.49
C ALA A 101 7.85 -10.01 -5.10
N GLN A 102 6.58 -9.67 -5.02
CA GLN A 102 5.94 -9.31 -3.76
C GLN A 102 4.66 -10.10 -3.58
N ASN A 103 4.61 -10.88 -2.50
CA ASN A 103 3.37 -11.49 -2.06
C ASN A 103 2.64 -10.45 -1.24
N GLN A 104 1.46 -10.04 -1.69
CA GLN A 104 0.67 -9.03 -1.02
C GLN A 104 -0.55 -9.65 -0.37
N THR A 105 -0.77 -9.35 0.90
CA THR A 105 -1.96 -9.74 1.64
C THR A 105 -2.71 -8.45 1.99
N PHE A 106 -3.97 -8.35 1.57
CA PHE A 106 -4.76 -7.14 1.71
C PHE A 106 -5.77 -7.26 2.84
N TYR A 107 -5.88 -6.21 3.64
CA TYR A 107 -6.81 -6.09 4.75
C TYR A 107 -7.64 -4.83 4.58
N ALA A 108 -8.90 -4.89 4.99
CA ALA A 108 -9.76 -3.71 5.05
C ALA A 108 -10.07 -3.36 6.51
N VAL A 109 -10.15 -2.08 6.81
CA VAL A 109 -10.54 -1.62 8.14
C VAL A 109 -11.36 -0.35 8.03
N ALA A 110 -12.52 -0.32 8.73
CA ALA A 110 -13.32 0.89 8.80
C ALA A 110 -12.66 1.86 9.77
N VAL A 111 -12.38 3.07 9.32
CA VAL A 111 -11.72 4.09 10.15
C VAL A 111 -12.58 5.32 10.40
N GLY A 112 -13.71 5.43 9.71
CA GLY A 112 -14.61 6.57 9.88
C GLY A 112 -13.94 7.87 9.45
N SER A 113 -14.18 8.92 10.22
CA SER A 113 -13.56 10.23 10.00
C SER A 113 -12.33 10.34 10.89
N VAL A 114 -11.15 10.33 10.28
CA VAL A 114 -9.87 10.38 10.99
C VAL A 114 -8.95 11.41 10.36
N GLU A 115 -8.04 11.92 11.17
CA GLU A 115 -6.96 12.77 10.67
C GLU A 115 -5.83 11.91 10.14
N VAL A 116 -5.28 12.34 9.01
CA VAL A 116 -4.14 11.67 8.36
C VAL A 116 -2.95 12.61 8.36
N SER A 117 -1.79 12.07 8.70
CA SER A 117 -0.55 12.84 8.67
C SER A 117 0.54 12.00 8.03
N LEU A 118 1.27 12.60 7.09
CA LEU A 118 2.42 11.97 6.44
C LEU A 118 3.74 12.24 7.17
N GLU A 119 3.69 12.85 8.35
CA GLU A 119 4.89 13.19 9.13
C GLU A 119 5.70 11.97 9.56
N GLY A 120 5.07 10.80 9.62
CA GLY A 120 5.74 9.55 9.99
C GLY A 120 6.53 8.87 8.89
N LEU A 121 6.44 9.35 7.66
CA LEU A 121 7.20 8.79 6.55
C LEU A 121 8.71 9.02 6.79
N ASP A 122 9.52 8.01 6.46
CA ASP A 122 10.97 8.17 6.52
C ASP A 122 11.47 9.05 5.35
N GLN A 123 12.77 9.36 5.35
CA GLN A 123 13.30 10.26 4.32
C GLN A 123 13.19 9.71 2.90
N TRP A 124 13.23 8.38 2.74
CA TRP A 124 13.13 7.75 1.42
C TRP A 124 11.68 7.77 0.91
N GLU A 125 10.74 7.49 1.80
CA GLU A 125 9.31 7.55 1.48
C GLU A 125 8.88 8.99 1.16
N ARG A 126 9.38 9.98 1.92
CA ARG A 126 9.10 11.40 1.64
C ARG A 126 9.63 11.85 0.30
N ALA A 127 10.74 11.28 -0.15
CA ALA A 127 11.34 11.65 -1.42
C ALA A 127 10.51 11.24 -2.63
N THR A 128 9.62 10.25 -2.46
CA THR A 128 8.82 9.66 -3.56
C THR A 128 7.33 9.63 -3.28
N THR A 129 6.86 10.30 -2.21
CA THR A 129 5.43 10.38 -1.85
C THR A 129 5.09 11.84 -1.58
N ASP A 130 4.11 12.36 -2.29
CA ASP A 130 3.77 13.79 -2.18
C ASP A 130 2.44 14.08 -1.48
N LYS A 131 1.52 13.14 -1.45
CA LYS A 131 0.19 13.39 -0.86
C LYS A 131 -0.55 12.08 -0.58
N TYR A 132 -1.63 12.20 0.16
CA TYR A 132 -2.63 11.14 0.32
C TYR A 132 -3.97 11.61 -0.26
N GLY A 133 -4.89 10.66 -0.45
CA GLY A 133 -6.24 10.98 -0.86
C GLY A 133 -7.21 9.88 -0.51
N TRP A 134 -8.48 10.23 -0.42
CA TRP A 134 -9.57 9.29 -0.25
C TRP A 134 -10.22 9.08 -1.61
N LEU A 135 -10.11 7.88 -2.16
CA LEU A 135 -10.56 7.60 -3.52
C LEU A 135 -11.54 6.44 -3.56
N SER A 136 -12.47 6.52 -4.51
CA SER A 136 -13.32 5.41 -4.88
C SER A 136 -12.68 4.64 -6.05
N ALA A 137 -13.22 3.46 -6.35
CA ALA A 137 -12.81 2.71 -7.52
C ALA A 137 -13.05 3.54 -8.80
N GLU A 138 -14.18 4.24 -8.84
CA GLU A 138 -14.56 5.09 -9.97
C GLU A 138 -13.58 6.25 -10.19
N ASP A 139 -13.03 6.82 -9.13
CA ASP A 139 -12.01 7.87 -9.24
C ASP A 139 -10.78 7.37 -10.01
N LEU A 140 -10.33 6.16 -9.69
CA LEU A 140 -9.19 5.56 -10.39
C LEU A 140 -9.53 5.21 -11.84
N GLU A 141 -10.73 4.74 -12.08
CA GLU A 141 -11.19 4.39 -13.43
C GLU A 141 -11.43 5.63 -14.30
N ALA A 142 -11.68 6.79 -13.68
CA ALA A 142 -11.92 8.04 -14.38
C ALA A 142 -10.65 8.78 -14.81
N GLY A 143 -9.47 8.30 -14.45
CA GLY A 143 -8.22 8.88 -14.94
C GLY A 143 -7.09 8.99 -13.94
N GLU A 144 -7.35 8.75 -12.65
CA GLU A 144 -6.29 8.68 -11.66
C GLU A 144 -5.57 7.33 -11.83
N ARG A 145 -4.27 7.36 -11.98
CA ARG A 145 -3.50 6.14 -12.27
C ARG A 145 -3.24 5.32 -11.01
N PRO A 146 -3.70 4.05 -10.95
CA PRO A 146 -3.32 3.16 -9.84
C PRO A 146 -1.95 2.54 -10.10
N ALA A 147 -1.25 2.20 -9.01
CA ALA A 147 0.03 1.49 -9.09
C ALA A 147 -0.13 0.11 -9.72
N HIS A 148 -1.29 -0.49 -9.56
CA HIS A 148 -1.60 -1.81 -10.12
C HIS A 148 -3.07 -1.83 -10.56
N PRO A 149 -3.39 -2.51 -11.67
CA PRO A 149 -4.76 -2.54 -12.20
C PRO A 149 -5.79 -3.20 -11.28
N ASP A 150 -5.36 -3.97 -10.28
CA ASP A 150 -6.27 -4.62 -9.33
C ASP A 150 -6.82 -3.66 -8.26
N ILE A 151 -6.22 -2.48 -8.09
CA ILE A 151 -6.60 -1.58 -6.99
C ILE A 151 -8.07 -1.17 -7.00
N PRO A 152 -8.70 -0.82 -8.14
CA PRO A 152 -10.13 -0.50 -8.14
C PRO A 152 -11.01 -1.63 -7.56
N ASP A 153 -10.74 -2.86 -7.95
CA ASP A 153 -11.50 -4.01 -7.44
C ASP A 153 -11.20 -4.28 -5.96
N LEU A 154 -9.96 -4.04 -5.52
CA LEU A 154 -9.61 -4.14 -4.11
C LEU A 154 -10.37 -3.12 -3.28
N ILE A 155 -10.54 -1.91 -3.79
CA ILE A 155 -11.36 -0.89 -3.12
C ILE A 155 -12.80 -1.38 -2.97
N ARG A 156 -13.38 -1.95 -4.02
CA ARG A 156 -14.74 -2.48 -3.96
C ARG A 156 -14.87 -3.60 -2.93
N LYS A 157 -13.90 -4.50 -2.88
CA LYS A 157 -13.86 -5.58 -1.89
C LYS A 157 -13.73 -5.04 -0.47
N ALA A 158 -12.88 -4.04 -0.28
CA ALA A 158 -12.67 -3.43 1.02
C ALA A 158 -13.96 -2.78 1.54
N VAL A 159 -14.62 -1.99 0.70
CA VAL A 159 -15.88 -1.33 1.06
C VAL A 159 -16.95 -2.36 1.38
N ALA A 160 -17.10 -3.40 0.56
CA ALA A 160 -18.06 -4.46 0.81
C ALA A 160 -17.77 -5.21 2.12
N SER A 161 -16.50 -5.48 2.41
CA SER A 161 -16.08 -6.18 3.62
C SER A 161 -16.45 -5.42 4.89
N VAL A 162 -16.20 -4.10 4.94
CA VAL A 162 -16.51 -3.32 6.14
C VAL A 162 -18.01 -3.08 6.32
N ARG A 163 -18.77 -3.08 5.22
CA ARG A 163 -20.23 -2.93 5.28
C ARG A 163 -20.92 -4.22 5.72
N ALA A 164 -20.30 -5.36 5.48
CA ALA A 164 -20.83 -6.67 5.86
C ALA A 164 -20.52 -7.04 7.33
N GLY A 165 -19.51 -6.38 7.91
CA GLY A 165 -19.01 -6.70 9.25
C GLY A 165 -19.73 -6.04 10.39
#